data_4b53a76f854b1edded52e5eeee411ac8
#
_entry.id   4b53a76f854b1edded52e5eeee411ac8
#
_cell.length_a   1.000
_cell.length_b   1.000
_cell.length_c   1.000
_cell.angle_alpha   90.00
_cell.angle_beta   90.00
_cell.angle_gamma   90.00
#
_symmetry.space_group_name_H-M   'P 1'
#
loop_
_entity.id
_entity.type
_entity.pdbx_description
1 polymer ?
#
loop_
_entity_poly.entity_id
_entity_poly.type
_entity_poly.pdbx_seq_one_letter_code
_entity_poly.pdbx_strand_id
1 'polypeptide(L)'
;MSEATGAVVYVFADDHCPPHVHARHRGDDWIARIGFLYLGDDVTLLSIAPLKNIPLQRTLNRLLGEVEARLPDCRKAWWEIRRTTCLTNQWARVLDAGAVELLPGRESGARQIAEADYDPGNEVLRLILRDGTTREVRLRS
;
A
#
# COMPACT_ATOMS: atom_id res chain seq x y z
N MET A 1 -13.74 6.52 -5.99
CA MET A 1 -13.49 5.14 -5.53
C MET A 1 -14.38 4.75 -4.35
N SER A 2 -14.46 5.54 -3.31
CA SER A 2 -15.24 5.19 -2.12
C SER A 2 -16.60 5.88 -2.14
N GLU A 3 -17.58 5.26 -2.78
CA GLU A 3 -18.93 5.83 -2.88
C GLU A 3 -19.73 5.63 -1.60
N ALA A 4 -19.55 4.52 -0.89
CA ALA A 4 -20.32 4.21 0.32
C ALA A 4 -20.04 5.17 1.47
N THR A 5 -18.83 5.71 1.58
CA THR A 5 -18.50 6.73 2.58
C THR A 5 -18.61 8.15 2.04
N GLY A 6 -18.83 8.30 0.74
CA GLY A 6 -18.87 9.61 0.09
C GLY A 6 -17.50 10.26 -0.08
N ALA A 7 -16.42 9.53 0.15
CA ALA A 7 -15.06 10.05 0.00
C ALA A 7 -14.53 9.78 -1.41
N VAL A 8 -13.73 10.71 -1.92
CA VAL A 8 -13.01 10.55 -3.19
C VAL A 8 -11.56 10.18 -2.86
N VAL A 9 -11.04 9.17 -3.55
CA VAL A 9 -9.70 8.62 -3.29
C VAL A 9 -8.75 8.93 -4.45
N TYR A 10 -7.55 9.42 -4.14
CA TYR A 10 -6.58 9.86 -5.16
C TYR A 10 -5.14 9.79 -4.64
N VAL A 11 -4.17 9.92 -5.58
CA VAL A 11 -2.73 9.97 -5.31
C VAL A 11 -2.19 11.27 -5.91
N PHE A 12 -1.31 11.96 -5.18
CA PHE A 12 -0.62 13.15 -5.68
C PHE A 12 0.73 12.80 -6.30
N ALA A 13 1.15 13.60 -7.29
CA ALA A 13 2.42 13.40 -7.99
C ALA A 13 3.66 13.60 -7.10
N ASP A 14 3.53 14.35 -6.01
CA ASP A 14 4.63 14.63 -5.07
C ASP A 14 4.53 13.82 -3.78
N ASP A 15 3.65 12.82 -3.73
CA ASP A 15 3.54 11.96 -2.57
C ASP A 15 4.83 11.17 -2.32
N HIS A 16 5.17 10.99 -1.05
CA HIS A 16 6.36 10.26 -0.61
C HIS A 16 6.00 8.89 -0.05
N CYS A 17 6.95 7.95 -0.09
CA CYS A 17 6.79 6.66 0.57
C CYS A 17 6.44 6.84 2.05
N PRO A 18 5.64 5.95 2.64
CA PRO A 18 5.13 4.69 2.08
C PRO A 18 3.98 4.90 1.08
N PRO A 19 3.61 3.86 0.31
CA PRO A 19 2.47 3.97 -0.60
C PRO A 19 1.20 4.33 0.16
N HIS A 20 0.47 5.31 -0.34
CA HIS A 20 -0.77 5.72 0.30
C HIS A 20 -1.70 6.40 -0.69
N VAL A 21 -2.96 6.46 -0.31
CA VAL A 21 -3.97 7.24 -1.02
C VAL A 21 -4.54 8.29 -0.08
N HIS A 22 -5.04 9.37 -0.66
CA HIS A 22 -5.78 10.39 0.06
C HIS A 22 -7.26 10.13 -0.14
N ALA A 23 -8.03 10.18 0.94
CA ALA A 23 -9.48 10.08 0.88
C ALA A 23 -10.06 11.39 1.41
N ARG A 24 -10.72 12.13 0.53
CA ARG A 24 -11.30 13.43 0.87
C ARG A 24 -12.80 13.35 0.90
N HIS A 25 -13.38 13.77 2.02
CA HIS A 25 -14.81 13.93 2.17
C HIS A 25 -15.15 15.42 2.24
N ARG A 26 -15.75 15.96 1.18
CA ARG A 26 -16.02 17.40 1.11
C ARG A 26 -17.17 17.82 2.02
N GLY A 27 -18.21 17.00 2.11
CA GLY A 27 -19.38 17.32 2.91
C GLY A 27 -19.06 17.52 4.38
N ASP A 28 -18.27 16.62 4.96
CA ASP A 28 -17.87 16.66 6.37
C ASP A 28 -16.50 17.31 6.57
N ASP A 29 -15.87 17.74 5.49
CA ASP A 29 -14.60 18.47 5.47
C ASP A 29 -13.47 17.77 6.25
N TRP A 30 -13.12 16.57 5.79
CA TRP A 30 -11.93 15.88 6.30
C TRP A 30 -11.15 15.21 5.17
N ILE A 31 -9.86 15.00 5.43
CA ILE A 31 -8.97 14.26 4.53
C ILE A 31 -8.24 13.22 5.35
N ALA A 32 -8.27 11.97 4.89
CA ALA A 32 -7.53 10.87 5.48
C ALA A 32 -6.41 10.44 4.54
N ARG A 33 -5.26 10.05 5.10
CA ARG A 33 -4.19 9.39 4.37
C ARG A 33 -4.18 7.94 4.80
N ILE A 34 -4.28 7.04 3.83
CA ILE A 34 -4.42 5.60 4.08
C ILE A 34 -3.27 4.88 3.39
N GLY A 35 -2.43 4.24 4.20
CA GLY A 35 -1.28 3.50 3.72
C GLY A 35 -1.64 2.08 3.30
N PHE A 36 -0.92 1.56 2.32
CA PHE A 36 -1.05 0.18 1.87
C PHE A 36 0.33 -0.37 1.49
N LEU A 37 0.40 -1.66 1.22
CA LEU A 37 1.65 -2.34 0.93
C LEU A 37 1.58 -3.03 -0.43
N TYR A 38 2.74 -3.17 -1.08
CA TYR A 38 2.89 -4.07 -2.23
C TYR A 38 3.15 -5.51 -1.78
N LEU A 39 3.74 -5.69 -0.59
CA LEU A 39 3.88 -7.01 0.03
C LEU A 39 2.98 -7.07 1.25
N GLY A 40 1.82 -7.68 1.10
CA GLY A 40 0.83 -7.80 2.16
C GLY A 40 -0.44 -7.03 1.83
N ASP A 41 -1.50 -7.34 2.55
CA ASP A 41 -2.83 -6.77 2.33
C ASP A 41 -3.23 -5.77 3.42
N ASP A 42 -2.31 -5.40 4.31
CA ASP A 42 -2.60 -4.47 5.40
C ASP A 42 -2.87 -3.06 4.88
N VAL A 43 -3.90 -2.46 5.43
CA VAL A 43 -4.31 -1.09 5.13
C VAL A 43 -4.34 -0.34 6.46
N THR A 44 -3.68 0.82 6.51
CA THR A 44 -3.47 1.56 7.76
C THR A 44 -3.86 3.01 7.60
N LEU A 45 -4.62 3.54 8.56
CA LEU A 45 -4.87 4.98 8.62
C LEU A 45 -3.59 5.67 9.09
N LEU A 46 -2.97 6.49 8.23
CA LEU A 46 -1.75 7.21 8.53
C LEU A 46 -2.02 8.55 9.20
N SER A 47 -3.04 9.26 8.75
CA SER A 47 -3.41 10.55 9.31
C SER A 47 -4.82 10.93 8.91
N ILE A 48 -5.41 11.85 9.66
CA ILE A 48 -6.69 12.44 9.32
C ILE A 48 -6.70 13.89 9.81
N ALA A 49 -7.24 14.79 9.01
CA ALA A 49 -7.28 16.21 9.32
C ALA A 49 -8.54 16.85 8.73
N PRO A 50 -9.05 17.91 9.33
CA PRO A 50 -8.67 18.47 10.63
C PRO A 50 -9.23 17.63 11.79
N LEU A 51 -8.59 17.72 12.94
CA LEU A 51 -8.98 16.93 14.12
C LEU A 51 -10.43 17.19 14.56
N LYS A 52 -10.90 18.40 14.38
CA LYS A 52 -12.28 18.78 14.76
C LYS A 52 -13.36 18.07 13.91
N ASN A 53 -12.98 17.53 12.75
CA ASN A 53 -13.94 16.91 11.82
C ASN A 53 -13.73 15.40 11.68
N ILE A 54 -13.04 14.76 12.60
CA ILE A 54 -12.78 13.32 12.54
C ILE A 54 -14.11 12.57 12.49
N PRO A 55 -14.32 11.70 11.47
CA PRO A 55 -15.54 10.92 11.38
C PRO A 55 -15.63 9.85 12.46
N LEU A 56 -16.81 9.25 12.60
CA LEU A 56 -17.02 8.14 13.52
C LEU A 56 -16.12 6.96 13.17
N GLN A 57 -15.72 6.19 14.18
CA GLN A 57 -14.86 5.02 13.98
C GLN A 57 -15.44 4.03 12.96
N ARG A 58 -16.75 3.80 12.96
CA ARG A 58 -17.39 2.92 12.00
C ARG A 58 -17.26 3.43 10.56
N THR A 59 -17.25 4.75 10.35
CA THR A 59 -17.03 5.35 9.04
C THR A 59 -15.60 5.12 8.58
N LEU A 60 -14.63 5.31 9.47
CA LEU A 60 -13.22 5.04 9.19
C LEU A 60 -13.00 3.56 8.88
N ASN A 61 -13.58 2.66 9.66
CA ASN A 61 -13.46 1.23 9.43
C ASN A 61 -14.04 0.82 8.07
N ARG A 62 -15.17 1.42 7.68
CA ARG A 62 -15.76 1.18 6.37
C ARG A 62 -14.85 1.67 5.25
N LEU A 63 -14.27 2.86 5.41
CA LEU A 63 -13.33 3.43 4.43
C LEU A 63 -12.11 2.54 4.27
N LEU A 64 -11.50 2.09 5.38
CA LEU A 64 -10.36 1.18 5.32
C LEU A 64 -10.71 -0.13 4.63
N GLY A 65 -11.89 -0.68 4.91
CA GLY A 65 -12.38 -1.90 4.26
C GLY A 65 -12.58 -1.72 2.76
N GLU A 66 -13.06 -0.57 2.32
CA GLU A 66 -13.22 -0.26 0.89
C GLU A 66 -11.88 -0.13 0.19
N VAL A 67 -10.89 0.50 0.82
CA VAL A 67 -9.53 0.60 0.27
C VAL A 67 -8.91 -0.79 0.18
N GLU A 68 -9.05 -1.62 1.21
CA GLU A 68 -8.57 -3.00 1.20
C GLU A 68 -9.20 -3.81 0.07
N ALA A 69 -10.50 -3.66 -0.14
CA ALA A 69 -11.19 -4.35 -1.22
C ALA A 69 -10.73 -3.91 -2.62
N ARG A 70 -10.10 -2.74 -2.72
CA ARG A 70 -9.62 -2.16 -3.98
C ARG A 70 -8.11 -1.98 -4.00
N LEU A 71 -7.36 -2.81 -3.27
CA LEU A 71 -5.90 -2.74 -3.25
C LEU A 71 -5.28 -2.77 -4.66
N PRO A 72 -5.74 -3.62 -5.60
CA PRO A 72 -5.18 -3.59 -6.95
C PRO A 72 -5.27 -2.22 -7.62
N ASP A 73 -6.39 -1.54 -7.46
CA ASP A 73 -6.59 -0.19 -8.02
C ASP A 73 -5.67 0.82 -7.34
N CYS A 74 -5.48 0.71 -6.04
CA CYS A 74 -4.58 1.60 -5.29
C CYS A 74 -3.14 1.39 -5.69
N ARG A 75 -2.70 0.15 -5.83
CA ARG A 75 -1.34 -0.19 -6.28
C ARG A 75 -1.07 0.32 -7.68
N LYS A 76 -2.04 0.15 -8.58
CA LYS A 76 -1.94 0.63 -9.96
C LYS A 76 -1.84 2.16 -10.00
N ALA A 77 -2.69 2.85 -9.26
CA ALA A 77 -2.69 4.32 -9.22
C ALA A 77 -1.37 4.88 -8.68
N TRP A 78 -0.87 4.32 -7.59
CA TRP A 78 0.41 4.73 -7.02
C TRP A 78 1.55 4.47 -8.00
N TRP A 79 1.62 3.28 -8.60
CA TRP A 79 2.66 2.92 -9.56
C TRP A 79 2.66 3.83 -10.79
N GLU A 80 1.49 4.14 -11.34
CA GLU A 80 1.38 5.02 -12.50
C GLU A 80 1.92 6.43 -12.24
N ILE A 81 1.77 6.91 -11.01
CA ILE A 81 2.16 8.27 -10.64
C ILE A 81 3.56 8.31 -10.06
N ARG A 82 3.90 7.40 -9.16
CA ARG A 82 5.16 7.44 -8.42
C ARG A 82 6.26 6.52 -8.94
N ARG A 83 5.91 5.49 -9.69
CA ARG A 83 6.86 4.53 -10.27
C ARG A 83 7.80 3.90 -9.26
N THR A 84 7.33 3.65 -8.06
CA THR A 84 8.06 2.96 -7.00
C THR A 84 7.11 2.11 -6.17
N THR A 85 7.59 0.99 -5.68
CA THR A 85 6.85 0.16 -4.72
C THR A 85 7.19 0.52 -3.28
N CYS A 86 8.17 1.39 -3.07
CA CYS A 86 8.68 1.78 -1.75
C CYS A 86 9.28 0.62 -0.97
N LEU A 87 9.69 -0.45 -1.65
CA LEU A 87 10.23 -1.65 -1.01
C LEU A 87 11.77 -1.69 -0.98
N THR A 88 12.46 -0.85 -1.76
CA THR A 88 13.92 -0.81 -1.78
C THR A 88 14.47 -0.59 -0.38
N ASN A 89 15.45 -1.40 0.02
CA ASN A 89 16.09 -1.41 1.33
C ASN A 89 15.23 -1.94 2.48
N GLN A 90 14.01 -2.37 2.21
CA GLN A 90 13.19 -3.06 3.21
C GLN A 90 13.67 -4.50 3.41
N TRP A 91 13.30 -5.10 4.53
CA TRP A 91 13.68 -6.47 4.87
C TRP A 91 12.54 -7.43 4.59
N ALA A 92 12.88 -8.61 4.07
CA ALA A 92 11.89 -9.60 3.69
C ALA A 92 12.39 -11.01 4.03
N ARG A 93 11.44 -11.94 4.18
CA ARG A 93 11.72 -13.38 4.36
C ARG A 93 11.00 -14.15 3.27
N VAL A 94 11.75 -15.04 2.60
CA VAL A 94 11.15 -15.95 1.62
C VAL A 94 10.68 -17.20 2.37
N LEU A 95 9.40 -17.50 2.22
CA LEU A 95 8.77 -18.65 2.86
C LEU A 95 8.81 -19.89 1.96
N ASP A 96 8.54 -21.07 2.53
CA ASP A 96 8.69 -22.34 1.85
C ASP A 96 7.90 -22.46 0.55
N ALA A 97 6.72 -21.88 0.48
CA ALA A 97 5.87 -21.93 -0.71
C ALA A 97 6.25 -20.86 -1.76
N GLY A 98 7.37 -20.16 -1.58
CA GLY A 98 7.76 -19.06 -2.45
C GLY A 98 7.10 -17.74 -2.11
N ALA A 99 6.22 -17.70 -1.12
CA ALA A 99 5.67 -16.46 -0.62
C ALA A 99 6.76 -15.62 0.03
N VAL A 100 6.58 -14.30 0.01
CA VAL A 100 7.52 -13.36 0.62
C VAL A 100 6.77 -12.51 1.63
N GLU A 101 7.30 -12.44 2.86
CA GLU A 101 6.73 -11.55 3.87
C GLU A 101 7.68 -10.38 4.16
N LEU A 102 7.09 -9.21 4.36
CA LEU A 102 7.84 -8.02 4.73
C LEU A 102 8.11 -8.05 6.24
N LEU A 103 9.34 -7.73 6.63
CA LEU A 103 9.75 -7.73 8.03
C LEU A 103 10.00 -6.29 8.50
N PRO A 104 9.77 -5.99 9.79
CA PRO A 104 10.00 -4.63 10.31
C PRO A 104 11.47 -4.25 10.38
N GLY A 105 12.38 -5.23 10.34
CA GLY A 105 13.80 -4.98 10.41
C GLY A 105 14.62 -6.24 10.14
N ARG A 106 15.91 -6.14 10.41
CA ARG A 106 16.82 -7.25 10.20
C ARG A 106 16.61 -8.32 11.28
N GLU A 107 16.11 -9.47 10.86
CA GLU A 107 15.86 -10.62 11.72
C GLU A 107 16.54 -11.86 11.14
N SER A 108 16.56 -12.96 11.89
CA SER A 108 17.12 -14.22 11.39
C SER A 108 16.40 -14.66 10.12
N GLY A 109 17.17 -14.96 9.07
CA GLY A 109 16.62 -15.34 7.77
C GLY A 109 16.14 -14.16 6.92
N ALA A 110 16.29 -12.92 7.41
CA ALA A 110 15.90 -11.75 6.65
C ALA A 110 16.87 -11.46 5.52
N ARG A 111 16.35 -11.00 4.40
CA ARG A 111 17.11 -10.54 3.24
C ARG A 111 16.64 -9.15 2.86
N GLN A 112 17.58 -8.30 2.49
CA GLN A 112 17.23 -6.94 2.09
C GLN A 112 16.84 -6.89 0.62
N ILE A 113 15.80 -6.14 0.31
CA ILE A 113 15.32 -5.94 -1.05
C ILE A 113 16.19 -4.88 -1.74
N ALA A 114 16.82 -5.24 -2.87
CA ALA A 114 17.60 -4.30 -3.66
C ALA A 114 16.72 -3.52 -4.62
N GLU A 115 15.81 -4.21 -5.31
CA GLU A 115 14.87 -3.59 -6.25
C GLU A 115 13.53 -4.32 -6.22
N ALA A 116 12.47 -3.59 -6.53
CA ALA A 116 11.14 -4.18 -6.64
C ALA A 116 10.34 -3.44 -7.72
N ASP A 117 9.87 -4.18 -8.70
CA ASP A 117 9.04 -3.69 -9.79
C ASP A 117 7.63 -4.27 -9.69
N TYR A 118 6.67 -3.49 -10.13
CA TYR A 118 5.28 -3.90 -10.13
C TYR A 118 4.72 -3.94 -11.55
N ASP A 119 4.03 -5.03 -11.88
CA ASP A 119 3.30 -5.19 -13.14
C ASP A 119 1.80 -5.02 -12.86
N PRO A 120 1.23 -3.85 -13.19
CA PRO A 120 -0.19 -3.61 -12.90
C PRO A 120 -1.14 -4.46 -13.73
N GLY A 121 -0.71 -4.90 -14.92
CA GLY A 121 -1.56 -5.72 -15.79
C GLY A 121 -1.80 -7.10 -15.22
N ASN A 122 -0.81 -7.71 -14.59
CA ASN A 122 -0.87 -9.06 -14.05
C ASN A 122 -0.89 -9.12 -12.52
N GLU A 123 -0.84 -7.98 -11.86
CA GLU A 123 -0.73 -7.91 -10.38
C GLU A 123 0.45 -8.75 -9.86
N VAL A 124 1.62 -8.59 -10.48
CA VAL A 124 2.84 -9.31 -10.12
C VAL A 124 3.89 -8.33 -9.62
N LEU A 125 4.48 -8.68 -8.50
CA LEU A 125 5.61 -7.95 -7.94
C LEU A 125 6.88 -8.75 -8.21
N ARG A 126 7.90 -8.10 -8.80
CA ARG A 126 9.20 -8.71 -9.07
C ARG A 126 10.23 -8.14 -8.12
N LEU A 127 10.85 -9.02 -7.36
CA LEU A 127 11.83 -8.65 -6.35
C LEU A 127 13.21 -9.12 -6.74
N ILE A 128 14.21 -8.26 -6.54
CA ILE A 128 15.63 -8.63 -6.56
C ILE A 128 16.15 -8.37 -5.17
N LEU A 129 16.63 -9.44 -4.52
CA LEU A 129 17.23 -9.36 -3.18
C LEU A 129 18.72 -9.02 -3.27
N ARG A 130 19.29 -8.55 -2.18
CA ARG A 130 20.72 -8.13 -2.16
C ARG A 130 21.68 -9.26 -2.47
N ASP A 131 21.30 -10.51 -2.21
CA ASP A 131 22.11 -11.69 -2.55
C ASP A 131 22.01 -12.10 -4.02
N GLY A 132 21.28 -11.34 -4.84
CA GLY A 132 21.06 -11.62 -6.25
C GLY A 132 19.88 -12.53 -6.54
N THR A 133 19.22 -13.06 -5.52
CA THR A 133 18.02 -13.89 -5.69
C THR A 133 16.87 -13.08 -6.24
N THR A 134 16.14 -13.63 -7.22
CA THR A 134 14.95 -13.00 -7.77
C THR A 134 13.70 -13.78 -7.37
N ARG A 135 12.59 -13.06 -7.19
CA ARG A 135 11.30 -13.67 -6.86
C ARG A 135 10.19 -12.93 -7.58
N GLU A 136 9.22 -13.67 -8.05
CA GLU A 136 7.96 -13.10 -8.51
C GLU A 136 6.88 -13.45 -7.50
N VAL A 137 6.15 -12.44 -7.07
CA VAL A 137 5.04 -12.61 -6.12
C VAL A 137 3.78 -12.19 -6.83
N ARG A 138 2.85 -13.14 -7.00
CA ARG A 138 1.53 -12.81 -7.53
C ARG A 138 0.71 -12.23 -6.40
N LEU A 139 0.30 -11.00 -6.59
CA LEU A 139 -0.50 -10.31 -5.61
C LEU A 139 -1.97 -10.72 -5.74
N ARG A 140 -2.80 -10.11 -4.95
CA ARG A 140 -4.21 -10.42 -4.94
C ARG A 140 -4.86 -10.14 -6.30
N SER A 141 -5.56 -11.11 -6.80
CA SER A 141 -6.33 -11.00 -8.03
C SER A 141 -7.75 -10.53 -7.76
#